data_6474abbf2944d84ddfc07ba0ab72f6ff
#
_entry.id   6474abbf2944d84ddfc07ba0ab72f6ff
#
_cell.length_a   1.000
_cell.length_b   1.000
_cell.length_c   1.000
_cell.angle_alpha   90.00
_cell.angle_beta   90.00
_cell.angle_gamma   90.00
#
_symmetry.space_group_name_H-M   'P 1'
#
loop_
_entity.id
_entity.type
_entity.pdbx_description
1 polymer ?
#
loop_
_entity_poly.entity_id
_entity_poly.type
_entity_poly.pdbx_seq_one_letter_code
_entity_poly.pdbx_strand_id
1 'polypeptide(L)'
;MTWRTWLWGGPFIAWFIVLAAPMLVLLIPINLADDQRSSERIVGNLLMVGAFLLLMPMHNWITVRPDKVRLGFFPLYWKTLQIHEIRYAMAVEFKPMRDFSGWGIKGLAKSRNGILLGGNPSRGIMIETHDRRRYVMSFVDADPVLKALEEQGCTLAAGIDDVLSGEV
;
A
#
# COMPACT_ATOMS: atom_id res chain seq x y z
N MET A 1 -17.52 6.47 -2.12
CA MET A 1 -16.38 7.35 -1.81
C MET A 1 -15.07 6.59 -2.01
N THR A 2 -13.97 7.26 -2.34
CA THR A 2 -12.68 6.61 -2.60
C THR A 2 -11.58 7.34 -1.86
N TRP A 3 -10.75 6.60 -1.13
CA TRP A 3 -9.57 7.10 -0.41
C TRP A 3 -8.32 6.46 -0.98
N ARG A 4 -7.20 7.22 -1.00
CA ARG A 4 -5.90 6.76 -1.51
C ARG A 4 -4.80 7.21 -0.57
N THR A 5 -3.82 6.35 -0.38
CA THR A 5 -2.57 6.69 0.33
C THR A 5 -1.39 6.21 -0.49
N TRP A 6 -0.50 7.13 -0.81
CA TRP A 6 0.70 6.81 -1.59
C TRP A 6 1.72 6.09 -0.71
N LEU A 7 2.35 5.05 -1.26
CA LEU A 7 3.36 4.27 -0.54
C LEU A 7 4.49 5.14 0.00
N TRP A 8 4.85 6.15 -0.75
CA TRP A 8 6.00 7.01 -0.48
C TRP A 8 5.66 8.30 0.27
N GLY A 9 4.39 8.66 0.42
CA GLY A 9 3.97 9.96 0.95
C GLY A 9 4.27 11.13 -0.01
N GLY A 10 3.55 12.24 0.14
CA GLY A 10 3.69 13.40 -0.75
C GLY A 10 5.12 13.98 -0.84
N PRO A 11 5.84 14.21 0.28
CA PRO A 11 7.19 14.77 0.24
C PRO A 11 8.23 13.83 -0.39
N PHE A 12 8.03 12.54 -0.35
CA PHE A 12 8.98 11.58 -0.94
C PHE A 12 9.01 11.66 -2.46
N ILE A 13 7.88 11.93 -3.12
CA ILE A 13 7.82 12.13 -4.58
C ILE A 13 8.69 13.34 -4.98
N ALA A 14 8.62 14.43 -4.21
CA ALA A 14 9.43 15.61 -4.46
C ALA A 14 10.95 15.31 -4.29
N TRP A 15 11.34 14.63 -3.22
CA TRP A 15 12.71 14.19 -3.00
C TRP A 15 13.22 13.25 -4.09
N PHE A 16 12.34 12.39 -4.57
CA PHE A 16 12.67 11.44 -5.59
C PHE A 16 12.89 12.11 -6.96
N ILE A 17 12.06 13.07 -7.35
CA ILE A 17 12.26 13.89 -8.55
C ILE A 17 13.58 14.66 -8.45
N VAL A 18 13.87 15.23 -7.28
CA VAL A 18 15.10 16.01 -7.02
C VAL A 18 16.34 15.13 -7.08
N LEU A 19 16.27 13.86 -6.68
CA LEU A 19 17.44 12.96 -6.70
C LEU A 19 17.58 12.17 -8.00
N ALA A 20 16.48 11.76 -8.62
CA ALA A 20 16.53 10.95 -9.83
C ALA A 20 16.75 11.78 -11.10
N ALA A 21 16.26 13.01 -11.16
CA ALA A 21 16.47 13.87 -12.33
C ALA A 21 17.96 14.21 -12.55
N PRO A 22 18.74 14.66 -11.53
CA PRO A 22 20.18 14.89 -11.73
C PRO A 22 20.94 13.60 -11.99
N MET A 23 20.55 12.47 -11.39
CA MET A 23 21.20 11.17 -11.66
C MET A 23 20.97 10.72 -13.10
N LEU A 24 19.80 10.91 -13.66
CA LEU A 24 19.48 10.70 -15.07
C LEU A 24 20.30 11.62 -15.99
N VAL A 25 20.39 12.90 -15.65
CA VAL A 25 21.16 13.90 -16.42
C VAL A 25 22.66 13.59 -16.37
N LEU A 26 23.20 13.11 -15.26
CA LEU A 26 24.62 12.75 -15.11
C LEU A 26 24.99 11.42 -15.80
N LEU A 27 24.06 10.47 -15.89
CA LEU A 27 24.31 9.16 -16.51
C LEU A 27 24.29 9.20 -18.04
N ILE A 28 23.53 10.13 -18.66
CA ILE A 28 23.42 10.27 -20.11
C ILE A 28 24.77 10.62 -20.77
N PRO A 29 25.53 11.65 -20.34
CA PRO A 29 26.79 12.02 -20.99
C PRO A 29 27.91 11.00 -20.84
N ILE A 30 27.98 10.29 -19.70
CA ILE A 30 28.98 9.26 -19.45
C ILE A 30 28.81 8.07 -20.39
N ASN A 31 27.59 7.80 -20.83
CA ASN A 31 27.25 6.70 -21.73
C ASN A 31 27.55 7.02 -23.21
N LEU A 32 27.66 8.30 -23.58
CA LEU A 32 27.93 8.71 -24.96
C LEU A 32 29.43 8.75 -25.29
N ALA A 33 30.31 8.67 -24.28
CA ALA A 33 31.75 8.84 -24.45
C ALA A 33 32.52 7.52 -24.73
N ASP A 34 31.90 6.34 -24.56
CA ASP A 34 32.59 5.04 -24.72
C ASP A 34 31.79 4.10 -25.62
N ASP A 35 32.30 3.92 -26.88
CA ASP A 35 31.55 3.35 -27.97
C ASP A 35 31.30 1.82 -27.88
N GLN A 36 32.10 1.09 -27.12
CA GLN A 36 32.02 -0.38 -27.07
C GLN A 36 31.18 -0.98 -25.93
N ARG A 37 30.82 -0.20 -24.89
CA ARG A 37 29.96 -0.61 -23.76
C ARG A 37 28.64 0.14 -23.71
N SER A 38 28.34 0.93 -24.74
CA SER A 38 27.20 1.85 -24.75
C SER A 38 25.84 1.11 -24.71
N SER A 39 25.72 -0.01 -25.46
CA SER A 39 24.44 -0.73 -25.54
C SER A 39 24.01 -1.37 -24.22
N GLU A 40 24.92 -2.02 -23.50
CA GLU A 40 24.59 -2.66 -22.20
C GLU A 40 24.23 -1.62 -21.12
N ARG A 41 24.91 -0.48 -21.13
CA ARG A 41 24.62 0.62 -20.22
C ARG A 41 23.30 1.31 -20.53
N ILE A 42 22.97 1.50 -21.80
CA ILE A 42 21.67 2.05 -22.24
C ILE A 42 20.55 1.12 -21.81
N VAL A 43 20.68 -0.18 -22.02
CA VAL A 43 19.68 -1.16 -21.58
C VAL A 43 19.52 -1.15 -20.07
N GLY A 44 20.63 -1.11 -19.30
CA GLY A 44 20.59 -1.02 -17.85
C GLY A 44 19.88 0.24 -17.35
N ASN A 45 20.15 1.39 -17.97
CA ASN A 45 19.49 2.65 -17.62
C ASN A 45 18.01 2.65 -17.98
N LEU A 46 17.64 2.11 -19.13
CA LEU A 46 16.22 1.98 -19.53
C LEU A 46 15.46 1.06 -18.59
N LEU A 47 16.07 -0.05 -18.16
CA LEU A 47 15.46 -0.96 -17.18
C LEU A 47 15.28 -0.27 -15.82
N MET A 48 16.27 0.49 -15.37
CA MET A 48 16.19 1.23 -14.10
C MET A 48 15.11 2.31 -14.15
N VAL A 49 15.05 3.10 -15.24
CA VAL A 49 14.01 4.10 -15.44
C VAL A 49 12.63 3.44 -15.53
N GLY A 50 12.51 2.34 -16.25
CA GLY A 50 11.27 1.57 -16.39
C GLY A 50 10.79 1.01 -15.05
N ALA A 51 11.68 0.40 -14.26
CA ALA A 51 11.37 -0.08 -12.92
C ALA A 51 10.91 1.08 -12.01
N PHE A 52 11.56 2.21 -12.13
CA PHE A 52 11.23 3.41 -11.38
C PHE A 52 9.85 3.96 -11.74
N LEU A 53 9.54 4.13 -13.02
CA LEU A 53 8.23 4.57 -13.48
C LEU A 53 7.12 3.61 -13.06
N LEU A 54 7.44 2.31 -12.93
CA LEU A 54 6.50 1.29 -12.44
C LEU A 54 6.25 1.42 -10.92
N LEU A 55 7.28 1.75 -10.13
CA LEU A 55 7.18 1.85 -8.68
C LEU A 55 6.56 3.17 -8.20
N MET A 56 6.74 4.23 -8.98
CA MET A 56 6.27 5.58 -8.63
C MET A 56 4.76 5.69 -8.38
N PRO A 57 3.87 5.09 -9.20
CA PRO A 57 2.43 5.20 -9.00
C PRO A 57 1.87 4.26 -7.94
N MET A 58 2.72 3.53 -7.19
CA MET A 58 2.24 2.59 -6.18
C MET A 58 1.51 3.29 -5.05
N HIS A 59 0.28 2.91 -4.84
CA HIS A 59 -0.56 3.40 -3.75
C HIS A 59 -1.58 2.35 -3.33
N ASN A 60 -1.98 2.39 -2.08
CA ASN A 60 -3.15 1.67 -1.62
C ASN A 60 -4.40 2.55 -1.79
N TRP A 61 -5.50 1.90 -2.04
CA TRP A 61 -6.78 2.55 -2.21
C TRP A 61 -7.92 1.70 -1.67
N ILE A 62 -8.95 2.38 -1.20
CA ILE A 62 -10.22 1.77 -0.82
C ILE A 62 -11.36 2.58 -1.40
N THR A 63 -12.37 1.90 -1.90
CA THR A 63 -13.61 2.50 -2.37
C THR A 63 -14.77 1.82 -1.67
N VAL A 64 -15.54 2.59 -0.91
CA VAL A 64 -16.75 2.13 -0.24
C VAL A 64 -17.96 2.49 -1.10
N ARG A 65 -18.81 1.50 -1.38
CA ARG A 65 -20.09 1.61 -2.10
C ARG A 65 -21.19 0.94 -1.26
N PRO A 66 -22.48 1.17 -1.57
CA PRO A 66 -23.57 0.65 -0.75
C PRO A 66 -23.60 -0.87 -0.58
N ASP A 67 -23.11 -1.62 -1.55
CA ASP A 67 -23.17 -3.08 -1.57
C ASP A 67 -21.80 -3.75 -1.38
N LYS A 68 -20.73 -3.01 -1.62
CA LYS A 68 -19.37 -3.58 -1.70
C LYS A 68 -18.27 -2.60 -1.35
N VAL A 69 -17.19 -3.17 -0.88
CA VAL A 69 -15.90 -2.48 -0.67
C VAL A 69 -14.89 -3.00 -1.67
N ARG A 70 -14.26 -2.11 -2.40
CA ARG A 70 -13.10 -2.43 -3.24
C ARG A 70 -11.86 -1.89 -2.58
N LEU A 71 -10.86 -2.72 -2.43
CA LEU A 71 -9.57 -2.37 -1.83
C LEU A 71 -8.44 -2.91 -2.70
N GLY A 72 -7.31 -2.25 -2.63
CA GLY A 72 -6.17 -2.70 -3.41
C GLY A 72 -4.90 -1.93 -3.17
N PHE A 73 -3.86 -2.42 -3.83
CA PHE A 73 -2.54 -1.84 -3.92
C PHE A 73 -2.15 -1.75 -5.40
N PHE A 74 -2.27 -0.56 -5.96
CA PHE A 74 -2.01 -0.36 -7.39
C PHE A 74 -0.51 -0.48 -7.72
N PRO A 75 -0.14 -1.11 -8.85
CA PRO A 75 -0.98 -1.80 -9.83
C PRO A 75 -1.18 -3.30 -9.56
N LEU A 76 -0.68 -3.83 -8.45
CA LEU A 76 -0.37 -5.26 -8.26
C LEU A 76 -1.51 -6.08 -7.64
N TYR A 77 -2.41 -5.45 -6.87
CA TYR A 77 -3.41 -6.17 -6.13
C TYR A 77 -4.73 -5.41 -6.02
N TRP A 78 -5.84 -6.12 -6.18
CA TRP A 78 -7.19 -5.61 -5.88
C TRP A 78 -8.10 -6.74 -5.40
N LYS A 79 -9.02 -6.40 -4.52
CA LYS A 79 -10.03 -7.29 -4.00
C LYS A 79 -11.35 -6.55 -3.86
N THR A 80 -12.44 -7.23 -4.16
CA THR A 80 -13.80 -6.76 -3.88
C THR A 80 -14.37 -7.64 -2.77
N LEU A 81 -14.93 -7.02 -1.75
CA LEU A 81 -15.64 -7.65 -0.65
C LEU A 81 -17.08 -7.13 -0.68
N GLN A 82 -18.04 -8.01 -0.49
CA GLN A 82 -19.43 -7.60 -0.25
C GLN A 82 -19.56 -7.10 1.20
N ILE A 83 -20.42 -6.12 1.45
CA ILE A 83 -20.58 -5.58 2.82
C ILE A 83 -20.96 -6.68 3.80
N HIS A 84 -21.84 -7.60 3.42
CA HIS A 84 -22.26 -8.72 4.26
C HIS A 84 -21.17 -9.78 4.50
N GLU A 85 -20.06 -9.77 3.75
CA GLU A 85 -18.90 -10.64 4.00
C GLU A 85 -18.02 -10.07 5.11
N ILE A 86 -18.13 -8.77 5.40
CA ILE A 86 -17.32 -8.07 6.39
C ILE A 86 -17.89 -8.35 7.78
N ARG A 87 -17.07 -8.94 8.63
CA ARG A 87 -17.41 -9.20 10.03
C ARG A 87 -17.30 -7.93 10.87
N TYR A 88 -16.17 -7.24 10.71
CA TYR A 88 -15.91 -5.94 11.33
C TYR A 88 -14.78 -5.19 10.64
N ALA A 89 -14.73 -3.90 10.89
CA ALA A 89 -13.62 -3.02 10.52
C ALA A 89 -13.16 -2.25 11.75
N MET A 90 -11.87 -1.90 11.81
CA MET A 90 -11.31 -1.14 12.92
C MET A 90 -10.08 -0.35 12.52
N ALA A 91 -9.77 0.71 13.30
CA ALA A 91 -8.47 1.37 13.24
C ALA A 91 -7.40 0.47 13.86
N VAL A 92 -6.23 0.42 13.24
CA VAL A 92 -5.09 -0.36 13.74
C VAL A 92 -3.79 0.43 13.63
N GLU A 93 -2.92 0.19 14.60
CA GLU A 93 -1.51 0.53 14.50
C GLU A 93 -0.68 -0.75 14.34
N PHE A 94 0.35 -0.70 13.51
CA PHE A 94 1.18 -1.86 13.21
C PHE A 94 2.62 -1.42 12.90
N LYS A 95 3.54 -2.37 13.00
CA LYS A 95 4.94 -2.16 12.63
C LYS A 95 5.24 -2.99 11.39
N PRO A 96 5.31 -2.37 10.17
CA PRO A 96 5.41 -3.13 8.91
C PRO A 96 6.54 -4.15 8.89
N MET A 97 7.71 -3.79 9.40
CA MET A 97 8.87 -4.69 9.42
C MET A 97 8.69 -5.86 10.40
N ARG A 98 8.12 -5.60 11.59
CA ARG A 98 7.92 -6.62 12.62
C ARG A 98 6.75 -7.53 12.32
N ASP A 99 5.61 -6.93 11.96
CA ASP A 99 4.33 -7.64 11.92
C ASP A 99 4.07 -8.28 10.54
N PHE A 100 4.72 -7.76 9.48
CA PHE A 100 4.50 -8.19 8.10
C PHE A 100 5.78 -8.45 7.29
N SER A 101 6.97 -8.27 7.90
CA SER A 101 8.26 -8.43 7.22
C SER A 101 8.47 -7.47 6.05
N GLY A 102 7.92 -6.26 6.12
CA GLY A 102 8.15 -5.19 5.15
C GLY A 102 6.92 -4.40 4.72
N TRP A 103 7.10 -3.58 3.72
CA TRP A 103 6.10 -2.72 3.10
C TRP A 103 5.55 -3.30 1.80
N GLY A 104 4.48 -2.71 1.29
CA GLY A 104 3.83 -3.11 0.04
C GLY A 104 2.75 -4.16 0.27
N ILE A 105 2.77 -5.22 -0.53
CA ILE A 105 1.86 -6.37 -0.36
C ILE A 105 2.61 -7.43 0.42
N LYS A 106 2.23 -7.67 1.67
CA LYS A 106 2.90 -8.61 2.56
C LYS A 106 1.91 -9.47 3.35
N GLY A 107 2.30 -10.71 3.61
CA GLY A 107 1.46 -11.65 4.36
C GLY A 107 0.42 -12.35 3.50
N LEU A 108 -0.46 -13.10 4.16
CA LEU A 108 -1.57 -13.82 3.55
C LEU A 108 -2.86 -13.44 4.28
N ALA A 109 -3.95 -13.24 3.53
CA ALA A 109 -5.23 -12.81 4.11
C ALA A 109 -5.77 -13.74 5.22
N LYS A 110 -5.46 -15.03 5.16
CA LYS A 110 -5.81 -16.05 6.18
C LYS A 110 -4.78 -16.21 7.29
N SER A 111 -3.65 -15.50 7.25
CA SER A 111 -2.69 -15.53 8.36
C SER A 111 -3.22 -14.71 9.54
N ARG A 112 -2.62 -14.91 10.74
CA ARG A 112 -2.97 -14.19 11.95
C ARG A 112 -2.98 -12.67 11.77
N ASN A 113 -1.96 -12.12 11.13
CA ASN A 113 -1.82 -10.68 10.90
C ASN A 113 -2.56 -10.22 9.62
N GLY A 114 -2.96 -11.15 8.74
CA GLY A 114 -3.60 -10.82 7.48
C GLY A 114 -2.63 -10.42 6.38
N ILE A 115 -3.15 -9.78 5.35
CA ILE A 115 -2.38 -9.20 4.26
C ILE A 115 -2.27 -7.68 4.45
N LEU A 116 -1.03 -7.17 4.46
CA LEU A 116 -0.76 -5.74 4.45
C LEU A 116 -0.80 -5.22 3.02
N LEU A 117 -1.51 -4.11 2.82
CA LEU A 117 -1.54 -3.33 1.60
C LEU A 117 -1.06 -1.90 1.94
N GLY A 118 0.21 -1.61 1.64
CA GLY A 118 0.84 -0.34 1.97
C GLY A 118 1.95 -0.48 3.01
N GLY A 119 1.84 0.21 4.14
CA GLY A 119 2.80 0.15 5.25
C GLY A 119 3.39 1.50 5.66
N ASN A 120 3.06 2.57 4.97
CA ASN A 120 3.35 3.94 5.38
C ASN A 120 2.10 4.81 5.17
N PRO A 121 1.54 5.39 6.23
CA PRO A 121 1.97 5.34 7.64
C PRO A 121 1.78 3.95 8.29
N SER A 122 2.38 3.75 9.47
CA SER A 122 2.24 2.54 10.29
C SER A 122 0.93 2.48 11.07
N ARG A 123 -0.12 3.05 10.51
CA ARG A 123 -1.49 3.06 11.03
C ARG A 123 -2.47 3.02 9.85
N GLY A 124 -3.69 2.64 10.13
CA GLY A 124 -4.72 2.57 9.10
C GLY A 124 -5.93 1.78 9.56
N ILE A 125 -6.47 0.97 8.68
CA ILE A 125 -7.65 0.15 8.93
C ILE A 125 -7.34 -1.32 8.74
N MET A 126 -8.00 -2.14 9.54
CA MET A 126 -8.12 -3.59 9.30
C MET A 126 -9.58 -3.93 9.02
N ILE A 127 -9.79 -4.74 8.01
CA ILE A 127 -11.09 -5.34 7.68
C ILE A 127 -10.96 -6.84 7.86
N GLU A 128 -11.79 -7.42 8.72
CA GLU A 128 -11.91 -8.88 8.87
C GLU A 128 -13.23 -9.36 8.26
N THR A 129 -13.15 -10.42 7.47
CA THR A 129 -14.32 -11.07 6.88
C THR A 129 -14.80 -12.24 7.77
N HIS A 130 -16.04 -12.71 7.58
CA HIS A 130 -16.59 -13.84 8.33
C HIS A 130 -15.80 -15.14 8.13
N ASP A 131 -15.09 -15.31 7.01
CA ASP A 131 -14.17 -16.42 6.75
C ASP A 131 -12.75 -16.19 7.32
N ARG A 132 -12.60 -15.21 8.22
CA ARG A 132 -11.36 -14.84 8.94
C ARG A 132 -10.22 -14.39 8.03
N ARG A 133 -10.53 -13.80 6.90
CA ARG A 133 -9.50 -13.10 6.10
C ARG A 133 -9.35 -11.68 6.63
N ARG A 134 -8.11 -11.25 6.81
CA ARG A 134 -7.76 -9.93 7.30
C ARG A 134 -7.04 -9.13 6.23
N TYR A 135 -7.49 -7.91 6.03
CA TYR A 135 -6.91 -6.94 5.10
C TYR A 135 -6.51 -5.70 5.89
N VAL A 136 -5.21 -5.44 5.96
CA VAL A 136 -4.65 -4.28 6.67
C VAL A 136 -4.19 -3.27 5.64
N MET A 137 -4.63 -2.03 5.77
CA MET A 137 -4.35 -0.96 4.82
C MET A 137 -3.86 0.28 5.55
N SER A 138 -2.78 0.88 5.04
CA SER A 138 -2.22 2.11 5.59
C SER A 138 -3.04 3.33 5.18
N PHE A 139 -3.46 4.14 6.13
CA PHE A 139 -4.07 5.45 5.90
C PHE A 139 -3.59 6.46 6.94
N VAL A 140 -3.36 7.70 6.51
CA VAL A 140 -3.01 8.82 7.40
C VAL A 140 -4.13 9.08 8.38
N ASP A 141 -5.37 9.03 7.87
CA ASP A 141 -6.60 9.20 8.63
C ASP A 141 -7.53 8.01 8.30
N ALA A 142 -7.82 7.21 9.32
CA ALA A 142 -8.69 6.05 9.20
C ALA A 142 -10.18 6.40 9.39
N ASP A 143 -10.48 7.46 10.12
CA ASP A 143 -11.83 7.80 10.56
C ASP A 143 -12.82 8.02 9.41
N PRO A 144 -12.48 8.76 8.32
CA PRO A 144 -13.43 8.92 7.21
C PRO A 144 -13.79 7.61 6.52
N VAL A 145 -12.84 6.67 6.47
CA VAL A 145 -13.06 5.34 5.88
C VAL A 145 -13.93 4.49 6.77
N LEU A 146 -13.64 4.47 8.08
CA LEU A 146 -14.42 3.72 9.07
C LEU A 146 -15.85 4.24 9.14
N LYS A 147 -16.04 5.56 9.19
CA LYS A 147 -17.37 6.17 9.15
C LYS A 147 -18.16 5.77 7.90
N ALA A 148 -17.52 5.79 6.73
CA ALA A 148 -18.18 5.36 5.50
C ALA A 148 -18.53 3.87 5.50
N LEU A 149 -17.73 3.01 6.13
CA LEU A 149 -18.05 1.59 6.31
C LEU A 149 -19.23 1.41 7.28
N GLU A 150 -19.25 2.14 8.39
CA GLU A 150 -20.35 2.14 9.36
C GLU A 150 -21.68 2.57 8.72
N GLU A 151 -21.67 3.66 7.93
CA GLU A 151 -22.83 4.14 7.17
C GLU A 151 -23.39 3.08 6.20
N GLN A 152 -22.57 2.12 5.77
CA GLN A 152 -22.99 0.98 4.94
C GLN A 152 -23.35 -0.27 5.77
N GLY A 153 -23.42 -0.16 7.10
CA GLY A 153 -23.83 -1.25 7.98
C GLY A 153 -22.70 -2.19 8.40
N CYS A 154 -21.44 -1.84 8.17
CA CYS A 154 -20.33 -2.60 8.73
C CYS A 154 -20.22 -2.36 10.23
N THR A 155 -20.02 -3.42 11.00
CA THR A 155 -19.72 -3.31 12.44
C THR A 155 -18.32 -2.73 12.60
N LEU A 156 -18.20 -1.70 13.43
CA LEU A 156 -16.90 -1.20 13.87
C LEU A 156 -16.52 -1.87 15.19
N ALA A 157 -15.31 -2.43 15.26
CA ALA A 157 -14.75 -2.85 16.53
C ALA A 157 -14.04 -1.66 17.19
N ALA A 158 -14.25 -1.49 18.52
CA ALA A 158 -13.49 -0.53 19.30
C ALA A 158 -12.00 -0.87 19.17
N GLY A 159 -11.18 0.15 18.89
CA GLY A 159 -9.77 0.01 18.57
C GLY A 159 -9.03 -0.93 19.50
N ILE A 160 -8.20 -1.76 18.94
CA ILE A 160 -7.51 -2.82 19.66
C ILE A 160 -6.03 -2.55 19.63
N ASP A 161 -5.50 -2.23 20.74
CA ASP A 161 -4.07 -2.42 21.02
C ASP A 161 -3.67 -3.91 21.05
N ASP A 162 -4.63 -4.86 21.09
CA ASP A 162 -4.38 -6.26 21.47
C ASP A 162 -4.55 -7.33 20.39
N VAL A 163 -5.17 -7.05 19.25
CA VAL A 163 -5.39 -8.14 18.23
C VAL A 163 -4.09 -8.55 17.53
N LEU A 164 -3.13 -7.65 17.39
CA LEU A 164 -1.83 -7.95 16.78
C LEU A 164 -0.77 -8.37 17.83
N SER A 165 -0.94 -7.99 19.08
CA SER A 165 0.00 -8.31 20.16
C SER A 165 -0.10 -9.74 20.70
N GLY A 166 -1.17 -10.45 20.39
CA GLY A 166 -1.22 -11.89 20.67
C GLY A 166 -1.67 -12.33 22.04
N GLU A 167 -2.30 -11.48 22.79
CA GLU A 167 -2.96 -11.83 24.05
C GLU A 167 -4.48 -11.96 23.84
N VAL A 168 -4.91 -13.08 23.33
CA VAL A 168 -6.21 -13.74 23.59
C VAL A 168 -6.02 -15.23 23.41
#